data_51d538859392afaa89adf5a4a53f7e76
#
_entry.id   51d538859392afaa89adf5a4a53f7e76
#
_cell.length_a   1.000
_cell.length_b   1.000
_cell.length_c   1.000
_cell.angle_alpha   90.00
_cell.angle_beta   90.00
_cell.angle_gamma   90.00
#
_symmetry.space_group_name_H-M   'P 1'
#
loop_
_entity.id
_entity.type
_entity.pdbx_description
1 polymer ?
#
loop_
_entity_poly.entity_id
_entity_poly.type
_entity_poly.pdbx_seq_one_letter_code
_entity_poly.pdbx_strand_id
1 'polypeptide(L)'
;CFTHESLSKATRGLDSLIVLSDYGKPKSEQDSKTQLLALMLFDTFKSQAQNPSVTFSVHDVNVIERLRQVYFAHISGAVRAISPVDVISDLYLVVSRDPGLNEFFHHLLASEALKIVEAPRSARYSDFAGSCLSGGNVLVGYIDANSGRVIVNPSRKATEVVPRGSKLILYSERIE
;
A
#
# COMPACT_ATOMS: atom_id res chain seq x y z
N CYS A 1 -11.54 13.00 -21.75
CA CYS A 1 -11.74 11.60 -22.15
C CYS A 1 -10.34 10.96 -22.26
N PHE A 2 -10.11 9.85 -21.56
CA PHE A 2 -8.84 9.12 -21.71
C PHE A 2 -8.89 8.33 -23.00
N THR A 3 -7.87 8.51 -23.85
CA THR A 3 -7.66 7.68 -25.03
C THR A 3 -6.51 6.73 -24.77
N HIS A 4 -6.45 5.61 -25.48
CA HIS A 4 -5.35 4.64 -25.35
C HIS A 4 -3.98 5.30 -25.60
N GLU A 5 -3.91 6.21 -26.54
CA GLU A 5 -2.69 6.95 -26.86
C GLU A 5 -2.26 7.90 -25.71
N SER A 6 -3.21 8.63 -25.12
CA SER A 6 -2.92 9.51 -23.98
C SER A 6 -2.46 8.73 -22.75
N LEU A 7 -3.05 7.56 -22.48
CA LEU A 7 -2.63 6.68 -21.39
C LEU A 7 -1.26 6.09 -21.66
N SER A 8 -1.01 5.60 -22.87
CA SER A 8 0.28 5.04 -23.29
C SER A 8 1.42 6.05 -23.08
N LYS A 9 1.18 7.32 -23.45
CA LYS A 9 2.16 8.39 -23.26
C LYS A 9 2.36 8.74 -21.78
N ALA A 10 1.26 8.80 -20.99
CA ALA A 10 1.29 9.19 -19.59
C ALA A 10 1.91 8.13 -18.68
N THR A 11 1.81 6.85 -19.05
CA THR A 11 2.27 5.73 -18.22
C THR A 11 3.64 5.20 -18.58
N ARG A 12 4.26 5.73 -19.62
CA ARG A 12 5.54 5.24 -20.14
C ARG A 12 6.67 5.42 -19.12
N GLY A 13 7.29 4.32 -18.72
CA GLY A 13 8.45 4.33 -17.81
C GLY A 13 8.10 4.60 -16.34
N LEU A 14 6.83 4.47 -15.95
CA LEU A 14 6.44 4.59 -14.55
C LEU A 14 6.70 3.29 -13.78
N ASP A 15 7.26 3.41 -12.59
CA ASP A 15 7.43 2.31 -11.64
C ASP A 15 6.15 2.09 -10.80
N SER A 16 5.39 3.15 -10.57
CA SER A 16 4.14 3.10 -9.81
C SER A 16 3.10 4.11 -10.32
N LEU A 17 1.83 3.77 -10.17
CA LEU A 17 0.70 4.58 -10.57
C LEU A 17 -0.40 4.53 -9.49
N ILE A 18 -0.96 5.69 -9.15
CA ILE A 18 -2.14 5.78 -8.30
C ILE A 18 -3.29 6.32 -9.14
N VAL A 19 -4.38 5.58 -9.18
CA VAL A 19 -5.62 5.96 -9.87
C VAL A 19 -6.64 6.39 -8.82
N LEU A 20 -6.97 7.67 -8.80
CA LEU A 20 -7.94 8.24 -7.87
C LEU A 20 -9.35 8.20 -8.47
N SER A 21 -10.35 7.93 -7.62
CA SER A 21 -11.76 8.05 -7.99
C SER A 21 -12.17 9.53 -8.15
N ASP A 22 -13.13 9.76 -9.04
CA ASP A 22 -13.76 11.08 -9.22
C ASP A 22 -14.88 11.27 -8.19
N TYR A 23 -14.53 11.76 -7.01
CA TYR A 23 -15.45 11.93 -5.88
C TYR A 23 -16.65 12.91 -6.14
N GLY A 24 -16.67 13.60 -7.26
CA GLY A 24 -17.78 14.45 -7.68
C GLY A 24 -18.97 13.70 -8.29
N LYS A 25 -18.89 12.36 -8.41
CA LYS A 25 -19.91 11.52 -9.06
C LYS A 25 -20.54 10.52 -8.10
N PRO A 26 -21.72 9.94 -8.43
CA PRO A 26 -22.28 8.84 -7.66
C PRO A 26 -21.32 7.64 -7.55
N LYS A 27 -21.31 6.94 -6.41
CA LYS A 27 -20.38 5.83 -6.12
C LYS A 27 -20.32 4.77 -7.22
N SER A 28 -21.47 4.35 -7.71
CA SER A 28 -21.55 3.34 -8.79
C SER A 28 -20.93 3.82 -10.11
N GLU A 29 -21.04 5.11 -10.42
CA GLU A 29 -20.42 5.69 -11.61
C GLU A 29 -18.92 5.82 -11.43
N GLN A 30 -18.44 6.16 -10.23
CA GLN A 30 -17.01 6.26 -9.89
C GLN A 30 -16.34 4.90 -10.07
N ASP A 31 -16.87 3.85 -9.46
CA ASP A 31 -16.30 2.51 -9.55
C ASP A 31 -16.32 1.98 -10.98
N SER A 32 -17.42 2.22 -11.72
CA SER A 32 -17.51 1.83 -13.13
C SER A 32 -16.47 2.52 -14.02
N LYS A 33 -16.21 3.82 -13.78
CA LYS A 33 -15.16 4.57 -14.49
C LYS A 33 -13.76 4.07 -14.12
N THR A 34 -13.51 3.82 -12.84
CA THR A 34 -12.24 3.28 -12.37
C THR A 34 -12.00 1.89 -12.95
N GLN A 35 -13.05 1.07 -13.04
CA GLN A 35 -12.99 -0.24 -13.66
C GLN A 35 -12.63 -0.16 -15.15
N LEU A 36 -13.30 0.73 -15.90
CA LEU A 36 -13.00 0.93 -17.31
C LEU A 36 -11.55 1.42 -17.51
N LEU A 37 -11.12 2.38 -16.69
CA LEU A 37 -9.75 2.88 -16.74
C LEU A 37 -8.74 1.78 -16.40
N ALA A 38 -9.04 0.92 -15.43
CA ALA A 38 -8.20 -0.23 -15.09
C ALA A 38 -8.03 -1.15 -16.30
N LEU A 39 -9.11 -1.50 -17.00
CA LEU A 39 -9.03 -2.32 -18.22
C LEU A 39 -8.15 -1.68 -19.30
N MET A 40 -8.32 -0.38 -19.55
CA MET A 40 -7.50 0.35 -20.52
C MET A 40 -6.02 0.40 -20.13
N LEU A 41 -5.72 0.57 -18.83
CA LEU A 41 -4.35 0.56 -18.32
C LEU A 41 -3.70 -0.82 -18.50
N PHE A 42 -4.43 -1.90 -18.24
CA PHE A 42 -3.88 -3.25 -18.40
C PHE A 42 -3.54 -3.58 -19.85
N ASP A 43 -4.43 -3.21 -20.77
CA ASP A 43 -4.15 -3.38 -22.18
C ASP A 43 -2.92 -2.56 -22.60
N THR A 44 -2.80 -1.34 -22.08
CA THR A 44 -1.64 -0.47 -22.31
C THR A 44 -0.35 -1.08 -21.76
N PHE A 45 -0.35 -1.56 -20.52
CA PHE A 45 0.85 -2.16 -19.91
C PHE A 45 1.25 -3.45 -20.60
N LYS A 46 0.28 -4.28 -20.98
CA LYS A 46 0.53 -5.48 -21.76
C LYS A 46 1.18 -5.17 -23.10
N SER A 47 0.69 -4.14 -23.81
CA SER A 47 1.24 -3.72 -25.11
C SER A 47 2.66 -3.14 -25.01
N GLN A 48 3.00 -2.54 -23.88
CA GLN A 48 4.30 -1.91 -23.60
C GLN A 48 5.28 -2.83 -22.87
N ALA A 49 4.89 -4.05 -22.53
CA ALA A 49 5.64 -4.98 -21.67
C ALA A 49 6.10 -4.34 -20.35
N GLN A 50 5.28 -3.46 -19.77
CA GLN A 50 5.54 -2.77 -18.51
C GLN A 50 4.80 -3.44 -17.36
N ASN A 51 5.41 -3.40 -16.17
CA ASN A 51 4.86 -3.99 -14.96
C ASN A 51 4.90 -3.01 -13.77
N PRO A 52 4.25 -1.84 -13.84
CA PRO A 52 4.21 -0.90 -12.73
C PRO A 52 3.37 -1.45 -11.57
N SER A 53 3.66 -0.98 -10.36
CA SER A 53 2.73 -1.13 -9.24
C SER A 53 1.55 -0.17 -9.43
N VAL A 54 0.31 -0.68 -9.36
CA VAL A 54 -0.88 0.15 -9.54
C VAL A 54 -1.76 0.07 -8.30
N THR A 55 -2.15 1.22 -7.78
CA THR A 55 -3.12 1.34 -6.67
C THR A 55 -4.35 2.07 -7.17
N PHE A 56 -5.52 1.44 -7.02
CA PHE A 56 -6.82 2.01 -7.36
C PHE A 56 -7.55 2.46 -6.11
N SER A 57 -8.05 3.70 -6.13
CA SER A 57 -9.04 4.18 -5.17
C SER A 57 -10.42 3.82 -5.68
N VAL A 58 -11.17 3.04 -4.91
CA VAL A 58 -12.53 2.56 -5.25
C VAL A 58 -13.41 2.56 -4.00
N HIS A 59 -14.73 2.51 -4.17
CA HIS A 59 -15.65 2.31 -3.06
C HIS A 59 -15.82 0.82 -2.72
N ASP A 60 -15.93 -0.04 -3.75
CA ASP A 60 -15.97 -1.49 -3.57
C ASP A 60 -14.66 -2.13 -4.05
N VAL A 61 -13.82 -2.53 -3.11
CA VAL A 61 -12.52 -3.18 -3.39
C VAL A 61 -12.67 -4.48 -4.17
N ASN A 62 -13.82 -5.16 -4.07
CA ASN A 62 -14.07 -6.41 -4.77
C ASN A 62 -14.16 -6.22 -6.29
N VAL A 63 -14.46 -5.02 -6.75
CA VAL A 63 -14.48 -4.68 -8.18
C VAL A 63 -13.08 -4.88 -8.79
N ILE A 64 -12.04 -4.37 -8.14
CA ILE A 64 -10.66 -4.50 -8.60
C ILE A 64 -10.12 -5.92 -8.35
N GLU A 65 -10.50 -6.56 -7.24
CA GLU A 65 -10.10 -7.95 -7.00
C GLU A 65 -10.63 -8.90 -8.07
N ARG A 66 -11.87 -8.74 -8.53
CA ARG A 66 -12.43 -9.51 -9.66
C ARG A 66 -11.67 -9.25 -10.95
N LEU A 67 -11.34 -8.00 -11.24
CA LEU A 67 -10.50 -7.65 -12.40
C LEU A 67 -9.12 -8.27 -12.30
N ARG A 68 -8.51 -8.21 -11.11
CA ARG A 68 -7.21 -8.80 -10.84
C ARG A 68 -7.19 -10.30 -11.20
N GLN A 69 -8.18 -11.07 -10.77
CA GLN A 69 -8.25 -12.50 -11.06
C GLN A 69 -8.34 -12.80 -12.56
N VAL A 70 -9.04 -11.97 -13.33
CA VAL A 70 -9.28 -12.22 -14.76
C VAL A 70 -8.16 -11.69 -15.64
N TYR A 71 -7.62 -10.52 -15.33
CA TYR A 71 -6.72 -9.79 -16.24
C TYR A 71 -5.26 -9.74 -15.76
N PHE A 72 -5.03 -9.91 -14.46
CA PHE A 72 -3.71 -9.73 -13.86
C PHE A 72 -2.86 -10.98 -13.70
N ALA A 73 -3.39 -12.13 -14.00
CA ALA A 73 -2.59 -13.37 -14.03
C ALA A 73 -1.35 -13.24 -14.95
N HIS A 74 -1.32 -12.22 -15.80
CA HIS A 74 -0.26 -11.98 -16.79
C HIS A 74 0.60 -10.74 -16.50
N ILE A 75 0.29 -9.97 -15.44
CA ILE A 75 1.04 -8.77 -15.06
C ILE A 75 1.74 -9.06 -13.73
N SER A 76 3.07 -9.08 -13.74
CA SER A 76 3.88 -9.33 -12.54
C SER A 76 3.91 -8.16 -11.54
N GLY A 77 3.38 -6.99 -11.91
CA GLY A 77 3.28 -5.82 -11.04
C GLY A 77 2.27 -5.99 -9.91
N ALA A 78 2.52 -5.33 -8.78
CA ALA A 78 1.59 -5.32 -7.66
C ALA A 78 0.37 -4.46 -7.97
N VAL A 79 -0.83 -5.05 -7.91
CA VAL A 79 -2.08 -4.30 -8.04
C VAL A 79 -2.83 -4.34 -6.72
N ARG A 80 -3.29 -3.17 -6.29
CA ARG A 80 -3.97 -2.97 -5.02
C ARG A 80 -5.24 -2.15 -5.23
N ALA A 81 -6.25 -2.44 -4.41
CA ALA A 81 -7.43 -1.60 -4.27
C ALA A 81 -7.49 -1.05 -2.84
N ILE A 82 -7.85 0.20 -2.72
CA ILE A 82 -8.03 0.87 -1.43
C ILE A 82 -9.39 1.56 -1.48
N SER A 83 -10.21 1.36 -0.45
CA SER A 83 -11.40 2.17 -0.19
C SER A 83 -11.04 3.26 0.83
N PRO A 84 -10.86 4.52 0.42
CA PRO A 84 -10.53 5.60 1.35
C PRO A 84 -11.63 5.81 2.40
N VAL A 85 -12.89 5.56 2.02
CA VAL A 85 -14.02 5.72 2.94
C VAL A 85 -13.94 4.71 4.08
N ASP A 86 -13.58 3.46 3.79
CA ASP A 86 -13.43 2.43 4.82
C ASP A 86 -12.26 2.75 5.74
N VAL A 87 -11.11 3.14 5.17
CA VAL A 87 -9.91 3.54 5.93
C VAL A 87 -10.23 4.73 6.86
N ILE A 88 -10.93 5.74 6.36
CA ILE A 88 -11.31 6.92 7.16
C ILE A 88 -12.32 6.52 8.24
N SER A 89 -13.29 5.65 7.92
CA SER A 89 -14.29 5.19 8.90
C SER A 89 -13.65 4.39 10.03
N ASP A 90 -12.72 3.50 9.72
CA ASP A 90 -11.96 2.75 10.72
C ASP A 90 -11.11 3.68 11.58
N LEU A 91 -10.49 4.69 10.98
CA LEU A 91 -9.74 5.72 11.70
C LEU A 91 -10.65 6.48 12.67
N TYR A 92 -11.83 6.93 12.23
CA TYR A 92 -12.80 7.61 13.11
C TYR A 92 -13.26 6.74 14.26
N LEU A 93 -13.50 5.45 14.04
CA LEU A 93 -13.86 4.52 15.11
C LEU A 93 -12.76 4.40 16.16
N VAL A 94 -11.51 4.34 15.76
CA VAL A 94 -10.37 4.24 16.68
C VAL A 94 -10.19 5.55 17.45
N VAL A 95 -10.21 6.70 16.79
CA VAL A 95 -10.05 8.03 17.40
C VAL A 95 -11.22 8.37 18.32
N SER A 96 -12.44 7.92 18.02
CA SER A 96 -13.61 8.16 18.89
C SER A 96 -13.52 7.45 20.23
N ARG A 97 -12.75 6.36 20.31
CA ARG A 97 -12.52 5.63 21.56
C ARG A 97 -11.42 6.25 22.42
N ASP A 98 -10.44 6.86 21.79
CA ASP A 98 -9.30 7.50 22.46
C ASP A 98 -8.90 8.78 21.70
N PRO A 99 -9.30 9.97 22.23
CA PRO A 99 -9.00 11.25 21.60
C PRO A 99 -7.50 11.53 21.42
N GLY A 100 -6.63 10.94 22.26
CA GLY A 100 -5.18 11.09 22.15
C GLY A 100 -4.62 10.45 20.87
N LEU A 101 -5.31 9.46 20.31
CA LEU A 101 -4.91 8.83 19.05
C LEU A 101 -5.05 9.77 17.84
N ASN A 102 -5.85 10.83 17.92
CA ASN A 102 -5.96 11.80 16.84
C ASN A 102 -4.61 12.49 16.56
N GLU A 103 -3.92 12.93 17.60
CA GLU A 103 -2.58 13.54 17.47
C GLU A 103 -1.58 12.53 16.94
N PHE A 104 -1.61 11.31 17.46
CA PHE A 104 -0.75 10.24 16.96
C PHE A 104 -0.94 9.99 15.47
N PHE A 105 -2.18 9.85 14.98
CA PHE A 105 -2.45 9.65 13.57
C PHE A 105 -2.10 10.87 12.72
N HIS A 106 -2.29 12.08 13.25
CA HIS A 106 -1.88 13.30 12.58
C HIS A 106 -0.36 13.32 12.36
N HIS A 107 0.41 12.97 13.38
CA HIS A 107 1.86 12.82 13.27
C HIS A 107 2.26 11.71 12.30
N LEU A 108 1.60 10.55 12.37
CA LEU A 108 1.88 9.40 11.51
C LEU A 108 1.65 9.71 10.02
N LEU A 109 0.59 10.47 9.71
CA LEU A 109 0.20 10.79 8.33
C LEU A 109 0.88 12.05 7.78
N ALA A 110 1.18 13.03 8.63
CA ALA A 110 1.76 14.30 8.24
C ALA A 110 3.29 14.29 8.19
N SER A 111 3.94 13.35 8.88
CA SER A 111 5.39 13.27 8.96
C SER A 111 5.95 12.16 8.07
N GLU A 112 7.19 12.32 7.63
CA GLU A 112 7.98 11.23 7.07
C GLU A 112 8.38 10.18 8.14
N ALA A 113 7.51 10.00 9.14
CA ALA A 113 7.77 9.18 10.31
C ALA A 113 7.82 7.68 9.97
N LEU A 114 7.12 7.25 8.92
CA LEU A 114 7.19 5.88 8.44
C LEU A 114 8.31 5.71 7.42
N LYS A 115 9.29 4.87 7.77
CA LYS A 115 10.39 4.47 6.89
C LYS A 115 10.31 3.00 6.57
N ILE A 116 10.65 2.67 5.34
CA ILE A 116 10.76 1.28 4.90
C ILE A 116 12.23 1.00 4.61
N VAL A 117 12.80 0.00 5.31
CA VAL A 117 14.20 -0.38 5.20
C VAL A 117 14.30 -1.87 4.93
N GLU A 118 15.16 -2.29 4.03
CA GLU A 118 15.36 -3.71 3.74
C GLU A 118 16.10 -4.42 4.88
N ALA A 119 15.63 -5.63 5.26
CA ALA A 119 16.29 -6.48 6.24
C ALA A 119 17.58 -7.06 5.63
N PRO A 120 18.77 -6.71 6.16
CA PRO A 120 20.05 -7.10 5.55
C PRO A 120 20.36 -8.60 5.72
N ARG A 121 19.71 -9.24 6.69
CA ARG A 121 19.89 -10.67 7.04
C ARG A 121 18.57 -11.26 7.53
N SER A 122 18.49 -12.58 7.59
CA SER A 122 17.44 -13.26 8.35
C SER A 122 17.76 -13.17 9.84
N ALA A 123 16.83 -12.71 10.65
CA ALA A 123 16.96 -12.64 12.11
C ALA A 123 15.58 -12.67 12.77
N ARG A 124 15.54 -12.86 14.09
CA ARG A 124 14.29 -12.78 14.84
C ARG A 124 13.75 -11.35 14.81
N TYR A 125 12.44 -11.22 14.79
CA TYR A 125 11.79 -9.91 14.87
C TYR A 125 12.23 -9.12 16.10
N SER A 126 12.38 -9.78 17.24
CA SER A 126 12.88 -9.17 18.49
C SER A 126 14.27 -8.56 18.36
N ASP A 127 15.16 -9.20 17.58
CA ASP A 127 16.54 -8.72 17.41
C ASP A 127 16.56 -7.45 16.56
N PHE A 128 15.73 -7.40 15.51
CA PHE A 128 15.52 -6.20 14.72
C PHE A 128 14.88 -5.08 15.56
N ALA A 129 13.85 -5.41 16.36
CA ALA A 129 13.19 -4.44 17.23
C ALA A 129 14.15 -3.80 18.23
N GLY A 130 15.01 -4.61 18.86
CA GLY A 130 16.05 -4.12 19.76
C GLY A 130 17.07 -3.21 19.06
N SER A 131 17.53 -3.61 17.87
CA SER A 131 18.48 -2.81 17.08
C SER A 131 17.86 -1.49 16.60
N CYS A 132 16.60 -1.51 16.16
CA CYS A 132 15.89 -0.31 15.73
C CYS A 132 15.68 0.65 16.91
N LEU A 133 15.28 0.14 18.06
CA LEU A 133 15.07 0.95 19.27
C LEU A 133 16.35 1.63 19.73
N SER A 134 17.48 0.93 19.67
CA SER A 134 18.79 1.52 19.98
C SER A 134 19.17 2.67 19.03
N GLY A 135 18.64 2.68 17.82
CA GLY A 135 18.80 3.75 16.82
C GLY A 135 17.68 4.81 16.86
N GLY A 136 16.86 4.86 17.90
CA GLY A 136 15.77 5.83 18.02
C GLY A 136 14.57 5.56 17.10
N ASN A 137 14.43 4.34 16.60
CA ASN A 137 13.32 3.95 15.73
C ASN A 137 12.48 2.84 16.39
N VAL A 138 11.19 2.83 16.16
CA VAL A 138 10.30 1.76 16.60
C VAL A 138 9.97 0.86 15.40
N LEU A 139 10.24 -0.44 15.53
CA LEU A 139 9.82 -1.41 14.51
C LEU A 139 8.33 -1.71 14.67
N VAL A 140 7.53 -1.29 13.69
CA VAL A 140 6.07 -1.47 13.68
C VAL A 140 5.68 -2.83 13.12
N GLY A 141 6.44 -3.31 12.13
CA GLY A 141 6.16 -4.56 11.45
C GLY A 141 7.12 -4.78 10.28
N TYR A 142 6.77 -5.72 9.42
CA TYR A 142 7.55 -5.97 8.21
C TYR A 142 6.67 -6.48 7.06
N ILE A 143 7.17 -6.34 5.84
CA ILE A 143 6.61 -6.95 4.63
C ILE A 143 7.47 -8.18 4.33
N ASP A 144 6.87 -9.35 4.39
CA ASP A 144 7.57 -10.62 4.16
C ASP A 144 8.05 -10.74 2.71
N ALA A 145 9.33 -11.04 2.51
CA ALA A 145 9.95 -11.10 1.19
C ALA A 145 9.38 -12.23 0.31
N ASN A 146 8.92 -13.33 0.91
CA ASN A 146 8.47 -14.51 0.18
C ASN A 146 6.99 -14.40 -0.21
N SER A 147 6.15 -13.89 0.70
CA SER A 147 4.70 -13.84 0.51
C SER A 147 4.18 -12.46 0.13
N GLY A 148 4.97 -11.39 0.31
CA GLY A 148 4.53 -10.00 0.16
C GLY A 148 3.51 -9.54 1.22
N ARG A 149 3.22 -10.37 2.23
CA ARG A 149 2.25 -10.04 3.27
C ARG A 149 2.83 -9.03 4.26
N VAL A 150 1.99 -8.08 4.65
CA VAL A 150 2.32 -7.14 5.73
C VAL A 150 1.99 -7.80 7.07
N ILE A 151 2.97 -7.86 7.96
CA ILE A 151 2.84 -8.40 9.30
C ILE A 151 3.10 -7.25 10.28
N VAL A 152 2.06 -6.81 10.98
CA VAL A 152 2.14 -5.71 11.94
C VAL A 152 2.20 -6.28 13.33
N ASN A 153 3.12 -5.75 14.15
CA ASN A 153 3.30 -6.12 15.54
C ASN A 153 3.19 -7.64 15.78
N PRO A 154 4.03 -8.45 15.12
CA PRO A 154 3.98 -9.89 15.30
C PRO A 154 4.11 -10.21 16.78
N SER A 155 3.34 -11.20 17.23
CA SER A 155 3.25 -11.54 18.66
C SER A 155 4.67 -11.71 19.23
N ARG A 156 4.91 -11.15 20.41
CA ARG A 156 6.22 -11.21 21.12
C ARG A 156 6.70 -12.64 21.44
N LYS A 157 6.01 -13.66 20.98
CA LYS A 157 6.51 -15.02 21.01
C LYS A 157 7.73 -15.08 20.11
N ALA A 158 8.87 -15.05 20.74
CA ALA A 158 10.25 -14.86 20.29
C ALA A 158 10.75 -15.77 19.13
N THR A 159 9.88 -16.38 18.35
CA THR A 159 10.23 -17.37 17.31
C THR A 159 10.03 -16.88 15.88
N GLU A 160 9.41 -15.71 15.68
CA GLU A 160 9.15 -15.23 14.33
C GLU A 160 10.43 -14.72 13.68
N VAL A 161 10.86 -15.40 12.63
CA VAL A 161 12.05 -15.04 11.86
C VAL A 161 11.63 -14.20 10.67
N VAL A 162 12.18 -13.00 10.60
CA VAL A 162 12.05 -12.11 9.45
C VAL A 162 13.04 -12.59 8.38
N PRO A 163 12.59 -12.99 7.19
CA PRO A 163 13.48 -13.40 6.12
C PRO A 163 14.37 -12.25 5.63
N ARG A 164 15.55 -12.57 5.12
CA ARG A 164 16.40 -11.61 4.41
C ARG A 164 15.66 -11.02 3.21
N GLY A 165 15.81 -9.73 2.94
CA GLY A 165 15.13 -9.04 1.85
C GLY A 165 13.69 -8.61 2.18
N SER A 166 13.18 -8.99 3.37
CA SER A 166 11.93 -8.42 3.87
C SER A 166 12.08 -6.91 4.09
N LYS A 167 10.98 -6.17 3.98
CA LYS A 167 11.00 -4.72 4.20
C LYS A 167 10.49 -4.42 5.60
N LEU A 168 11.36 -3.92 6.47
CA LEU A 168 11.03 -3.48 7.82
C LEU A 168 10.26 -2.16 7.78
N ILE A 169 9.17 -2.06 8.52
CA ILE A 169 8.36 -0.84 8.65
C ILE A 169 8.75 -0.19 9.97
N LEU A 170 9.42 0.95 9.90
CA LEU A 170 9.93 1.68 11.04
C LEU A 170 9.12 2.94 11.26
N TYR A 171 8.85 3.26 12.51
CA TYR A 171 8.42 4.58 12.93
C TYR A 171 9.61 5.31 13.56
N SER A 172 9.89 6.51 13.08
CA SER A 172 10.99 7.36 13.56
C SER A 172 10.42 8.72 13.89
N GLU A 173 10.39 9.07 15.16
CA GLU A 173 10.08 10.43 15.56
C GLU A 173 11.36 11.26 15.37
N ARG A 174 11.38 12.12 14.36
CA ARG A 174 12.38 13.18 14.32
C ARG A 174 11.89 14.25 15.29
N ILE A 175 12.47 14.30 16.48
CA ILE A 175 12.46 15.50 17.31
C ILE A 175 13.45 16.45 16.61
N GLU A 176 12.92 17.43 15.87
CA GLU A 176 13.70 18.59 15.44
C GLU A 176 13.96 19.53 16.60
#